data_7a69736c46836e07122b14da3c35cb8f
#
_entry.id   7a69736c46836e07122b14da3c35cb8f
#
_cell.length_a   1.000
_cell.length_b   1.000
_cell.length_c   1.000
_cell.angle_alpha   90.00
_cell.angle_beta   90.00
_cell.angle_gamma   90.00
#
_symmetry.space_group_name_H-M   'P 1'
#
loop_
_entity.id
_entity.type
_entity.pdbx_description
1 polymer ?
#
loop_
_entity_poly.entity_id
_entity_poly.type
_entity_poly.pdbx_seq_one_letter_code
_entity_poly.pdbx_strand_id
1 'polypeptide(L)'
;MDAARSRVHSPPVGDARSQDPAAHHSRGDFPRGRLLTEANTKPSISRPSSPAPQHAPPSALVWTLVAATLCGATLRCFRLGAQSLWIDEVLTWTSANIGGHLTLRDALENIHGPLYAAVVHAFAAWAGSSEFALRLPSAIAGILTIPAMAWLAGRWLGRESAPWAAWAAALSPFLIWYSQEARSYSMMILFVCLSGALMLELARRHDAEGGHGPRAAIAAGYGVTGIAGLLTNPSFAFVLPLHLLWWLAPPDSTRRRAPDPRPARAASRVALAVGAAVILVLVAIPWAPQAMRTWDWQRLHPGRATPAGETSLRGQTTFHAAAVPFALHAFAVGYTLGPSLRELRARPDAATLIRHAPEIVIVALVFGTLGILALRSLARRQALKDAAAWGGIPLVVVVWFALSNFKVFHPRYLAVASPLFLIAIAAALADLGARARVAFALVLLGLWAVSLEHHYFVPAYGKEDARDAAHLVASRARAEERVLAVNAIDPMVYYYHGAAPLVPFWLGFAADPGRLVSRFDQELARSRGAWVVLMRPEDLDPAGRFIGMMRARHPGVEHFEFEGVRVWHVPSGEPPPASQR
;
A
#
# COMPACT_ATOMS: atom_id res chain seq x y z
N MET A 1 -0.97 -47.70 39.38
CA MET A 1 0.16 -48.62 39.15
C MET A 1 1.35 -47.73 38.93
N ASP A 2 2.00 -47.39 40.01
CA ASP A 2 3.32 -47.79 40.53
C ASP A 2 4.44 -47.10 39.75
N ALA A 3 5.05 -46.16 40.35
CA ALA A 3 6.12 -46.11 41.39
C ALA A 3 7.50 -46.49 40.78
N ALA A 4 8.59 -45.87 41.01
CA ALA A 4 9.30 -45.33 42.15
C ALA A 4 10.56 -44.59 41.66
N ARG A 5 10.96 -43.48 42.24
CA ARG A 5 11.89 -43.25 43.35
C ARG A 5 13.32 -43.76 43.15
N SER A 6 14.31 -42.86 43.19
CA SER A 6 15.32 -42.62 44.26
C SER A 6 16.36 -41.60 43.78
N ARG A 7 16.61 -40.52 44.37
CA ARG A 7 17.31 -40.07 45.61
C ARG A 7 18.75 -40.62 45.80
N VAL A 8 19.62 -39.61 46.12
CA VAL A 8 20.71 -39.61 47.12
C VAL A 8 22.09 -39.51 46.46
N HIS A 9 23.05 -38.64 46.72
CA HIS A 9 23.50 -37.89 47.91
C HIS A 9 24.54 -36.83 47.54
N SER A 10 24.55 -35.70 48.24
CA SER A 10 25.73 -34.86 48.57
C SER A 10 26.30 -35.36 49.94
N PRO A 11 27.31 -34.74 50.59
CA PRO A 11 28.43 -33.86 50.36
C PRO A 11 29.75 -34.44 50.98
N PRO A 12 30.72 -33.81 51.65
CA PRO A 12 30.96 -32.44 52.09
C PRO A 12 32.40 -31.87 52.08
N VAL A 13 32.58 -30.56 52.30
CA VAL A 13 33.39 -29.82 53.29
C VAL A 13 34.93 -30.02 53.41
N GLY A 14 35.65 -28.90 53.40
CA GLY A 14 37.03 -28.77 53.83
C GLY A 14 37.49 -27.32 53.81
N ASP A 15 37.44 -26.76 54.94
CA ASP A 15 37.84 -25.53 55.62
C ASP A 15 39.35 -25.33 55.74
N ALA A 16 39.80 -24.09 55.89
CA ALA A 16 40.79 -23.50 56.77
C ALA A 16 41.59 -22.38 56.08
N ARG A 17 41.40 -21.15 56.51
CA ARG A 17 42.13 -20.35 57.51
C ARG A 17 43.67 -20.36 57.30
N SER A 18 44.40 -19.26 57.20
CA SER A 18 44.50 -18.19 58.18
C SER A 18 45.60 -17.18 57.79
N GLN A 19 45.35 -15.95 58.18
CA GLN A 19 46.24 -15.02 58.87
C GLN A 19 47.16 -14.09 58.08
N ASP A 20 46.81 -12.82 58.17
CA ASP A 20 47.68 -11.64 58.32
C ASP A 20 48.68 -11.80 59.57
N PRO A 21 49.75 -11.00 59.67
CA PRO A 21 49.62 -9.58 59.97
C PRO A 21 50.80 -8.65 59.57
N ALA A 22 50.43 -7.39 59.44
CA ALA A 22 51.03 -6.15 59.96
C ALA A 22 52.57 -5.96 60.08
N ALA A 23 53.08 -4.86 59.65
CA ALA A 23 53.48 -3.71 60.44
C ALA A 23 54.69 -2.90 59.89
N HIS A 24 54.47 -1.63 59.80
CA HIS A 24 55.25 -0.48 60.33
C HIS A 24 56.54 0.05 59.70
N HIS A 25 56.50 1.38 59.59
CA HIS A 25 57.55 2.43 59.74
C HIS A 25 58.49 2.67 58.53
N SER A 26 58.89 3.84 58.19
CA SER A 26 58.72 5.25 58.60
C SER A 26 59.56 6.12 57.70
N ARG A 27 59.15 7.35 57.51
CA ARG A 27 59.89 8.62 57.30
C ARG A 27 61.30 8.62 56.70
N GLY A 28 61.54 9.53 55.76
CA GLY A 28 62.84 10.10 55.46
C GLY A 28 62.84 11.12 54.31
N ASP A 29 63.09 12.35 54.69
CA ASP A 29 63.13 13.58 53.85
C ASP A 29 64.31 13.64 52.87
N PHE A 30 64.05 14.33 51.72
CA PHE A 30 64.82 15.30 50.90
C PHE A 30 66.36 15.26 50.84
N PRO A 31 67.02 15.96 49.84
CA PRO A 31 66.66 16.59 48.57
C PRO A 31 67.69 16.48 47.40
N ARG A 32 67.27 17.08 46.24
CA ARG A 32 68.09 17.71 45.17
C ARG A 32 69.03 16.90 44.29
N GLY A 33 68.79 16.95 43.03
CA GLY A 33 69.75 16.71 41.94
C GLY A 33 69.16 16.84 40.57
N ARG A 34 69.35 18.03 39.92
CA ARG A 34 69.10 18.24 38.50
C ARG A 34 70.07 17.39 37.69
N LEU A 35 69.59 16.62 36.74
CA LEU A 35 70.32 16.27 35.52
C LEU A 35 69.38 16.25 34.34
N LEU A 36 69.70 17.07 33.38
CA LEU A 36 69.09 17.17 32.04
C LEU A 36 69.35 15.88 31.29
N THR A 37 68.29 15.24 30.84
CA THR A 37 68.38 14.22 29.79
C THR A 37 67.37 14.58 28.68
N GLU A 38 67.96 14.89 27.49
CA GLU A 38 67.25 15.16 26.26
C GLU A 38 66.30 14.04 25.91
N ALA A 39 65.00 14.35 25.91
CA ALA A 39 63.96 13.44 25.37
C ALA A 39 63.86 13.62 23.87
N ASN A 40 64.30 12.63 23.13
CA ASN A 40 64.16 12.45 21.69
C ASN A 40 62.67 12.34 21.33
N THR A 41 62.00 13.44 21.03
CA THR A 41 60.61 13.49 20.54
C THR A 41 60.62 13.19 19.06
N LYS A 42 60.29 11.92 18.70
CA LYS A 42 59.86 11.59 17.35
C LYS A 42 58.63 12.42 16.97
N PRO A 43 58.58 13.07 15.81
CA PRO A 43 57.37 13.77 15.42
C PRO A 43 56.23 12.76 15.14
N SER A 44 55.15 12.90 15.88
CA SER A 44 53.91 12.19 15.62
C SER A 44 53.35 12.70 14.29
N ILE A 45 53.42 11.91 13.24
CA ILE A 45 52.73 12.14 11.99
C ILE A 45 51.22 12.10 12.31
N SER A 46 50.64 13.26 12.48
CA SER A 46 49.19 13.42 12.52
C SER A 46 48.62 12.95 11.18
N ARG A 47 47.92 11.79 11.20
CA ARG A 47 47.11 11.37 10.04
C ARG A 47 46.15 12.53 9.71
N PRO A 48 46.05 12.92 8.42
CA PRO A 48 45.09 13.94 8.03
C PRO A 48 43.69 13.43 8.44
N SER A 49 43.02 14.20 9.28
CA SER A 49 41.63 13.97 9.64
C SER A 49 40.83 13.92 8.34
N SER A 50 40.19 12.78 8.09
CA SER A 50 39.22 12.68 6.99
C SER A 50 38.24 13.86 7.09
N PRO A 51 38.01 14.61 5.99
CA PRO A 51 37.09 15.73 6.04
C PRO A 51 35.72 15.22 6.55
N ALA A 52 35.19 15.85 7.57
CA ALA A 52 33.85 15.60 8.05
C ALA A 52 32.87 15.70 6.87
N PRO A 53 31.85 14.82 6.80
CA PRO A 53 30.90 14.88 5.71
C PRO A 53 30.31 16.28 5.62
N GLN A 54 30.57 16.98 4.52
CA GLN A 54 30.02 18.31 4.26
C GLN A 54 28.51 18.17 4.12
N HIS A 55 27.76 18.60 5.12
CA HIS A 55 26.31 18.71 5.03
C HIS A 55 25.98 19.70 3.90
N ALA A 56 25.18 19.25 2.92
CA ALA A 56 24.68 20.15 1.89
C ALA A 56 24.00 21.38 2.53
N PRO A 57 24.18 22.58 1.97
CA PRO A 57 23.58 23.77 2.52
C PRO A 57 22.04 23.64 2.57
N PRO A 58 21.36 24.22 3.57
CA PRO A 58 19.90 24.13 3.72
C PRO A 58 19.12 24.49 2.47
N SER A 59 19.63 25.41 1.66
CA SER A 59 19.05 25.80 0.36
C SER A 59 19.02 24.67 -0.67
N ALA A 60 20.04 23.82 -0.72
CA ALA A 60 20.09 22.70 -1.68
C ALA A 60 19.00 21.65 -1.43
N LEU A 61 18.68 21.34 -0.17
CA LEU A 61 17.59 20.43 0.18
C LEU A 61 16.23 21.02 -0.23
N VAL A 62 16.00 22.31 0.02
CA VAL A 62 14.74 22.99 -0.36
C VAL A 62 14.54 22.93 -1.87
N TRP A 63 15.55 23.27 -2.67
CA TRP A 63 15.45 23.19 -4.13
C TRP A 63 15.23 21.75 -4.63
N THR A 64 15.86 20.76 -4.00
CA THR A 64 15.62 19.35 -4.32
C THR A 64 14.17 18.95 -4.03
N LEU A 65 13.62 19.36 -2.89
CA LEU A 65 12.22 19.08 -2.54
C LEU A 65 11.25 19.76 -3.51
N VAL A 66 11.50 21.02 -3.86
CA VAL A 66 10.68 21.74 -4.86
C VAL A 66 10.74 21.02 -6.21
N ALA A 67 11.94 20.70 -6.72
CA ALA A 67 12.10 20.02 -8.00
C ALA A 67 11.41 18.64 -8.01
N ALA A 68 11.62 17.83 -6.98
CA ALA A 68 10.98 16.52 -6.86
C ALA A 68 9.44 16.63 -6.77
N THR A 69 8.94 17.63 -6.03
CA THR A 69 7.49 17.86 -5.89
C THR A 69 6.87 18.32 -7.21
N LEU A 70 7.50 19.24 -7.93
CA LEU A 70 7.01 19.69 -9.25
C LEU A 70 7.04 18.57 -10.28
N CYS A 71 8.14 17.80 -10.36
CA CYS A 71 8.24 16.64 -11.22
C CYS A 71 7.14 15.60 -10.89
N GLY A 72 7.00 15.26 -9.60
CA GLY A 72 5.99 14.32 -9.15
C GLY A 72 4.55 14.80 -9.33
N ALA A 73 4.31 16.11 -9.27
CA ALA A 73 3.01 16.74 -9.56
C ALA A 73 2.68 16.60 -11.06
N THR A 74 3.64 16.92 -11.93
CA THR A 74 3.49 16.76 -13.38
C THR A 74 3.11 15.32 -13.74
N LEU A 75 3.86 14.33 -13.22
CA LEU A 75 3.57 12.92 -13.47
C LEU A 75 2.18 12.49 -12.97
N ARG A 76 1.73 12.96 -11.81
CA ARG A 76 0.42 12.59 -11.24
C ARG A 76 -0.75 13.25 -11.93
N CYS A 77 -0.57 14.45 -12.46
CA CYS A 77 -1.62 15.16 -13.19
C CYS A 77 -1.65 14.82 -14.69
N PHE A 78 -0.53 14.33 -15.24
CA PHE A 78 -0.45 13.95 -16.65
C PHE A 78 -1.44 12.80 -16.95
N ARG A 79 -2.33 13.00 -17.91
CA ARG A 79 -3.37 12.05 -18.33
C ARG A 79 -4.28 11.52 -17.21
N LEU A 80 -4.47 12.28 -16.12
CA LEU A 80 -5.24 11.86 -14.94
C LEU A 80 -6.68 11.41 -15.26
N GLY A 81 -7.34 12.04 -16.24
CA GLY A 81 -8.69 11.68 -16.70
C GLY A 81 -8.71 10.79 -17.96
N ALA A 82 -7.56 10.30 -18.46
CA ALA A 82 -7.52 9.63 -19.76
C ALA A 82 -8.15 8.23 -19.77
N GLN A 83 -7.99 7.47 -18.69
CA GLN A 83 -8.50 6.11 -18.56
C GLN A 83 -9.91 6.10 -17.95
N SER A 84 -10.74 5.14 -18.37
CA SER A 84 -12.05 4.88 -17.76
C SER A 84 -11.95 4.63 -16.26
N LEU A 85 -13.02 4.91 -15.50
CA LEU A 85 -13.17 4.44 -14.14
C LEU A 85 -13.40 2.92 -14.14
N TRP A 86 -12.67 2.20 -13.31
CA TRP A 86 -12.92 0.79 -13.08
C TRP A 86 -13.85 0.58 -11.87
N ILE A 87 -14.29 -0.65 -11.66
CA ILE A 87 -15.32 -0.99 -10.65
C ILE A 87 -15.07 -0.33 -9.29
N ASP A 88 -13.84 -0.43 -8.73
CA ASP A 88 -13.55 0.13 -7.40
C ASP A 88 -13.62 1.67 -7.37
N GLU A 89 -13.34 2.37 -8.47
CA GLU A 89 -13.46 3.83 -8.56
C GLU A 89 -14.93 4.26 -8.64
N VAL A 90 -15.75 3.50 -9.38
CA VAL A 90 -17.21 3.75 -9.44
C VAL A 90 -17.85 3.45 -8.09
N LEU A 91 -17.41 2.42 -7.37
CA LEU A 91 -17.85 2.20 -5.99
C LEU A 91 -17.49 3.37 -5.07
N THR A 92 -16.37 4.06 -5.31
CA THR A 92 -16.04 5.28 -4.57
C THR A 92 -16.99 6.42 -4.93
N TRP A 93 -17.31 6.60 -6.23
CA TRP A 93 -18.29 7.59 -6.70
C TRP A 93 -19.67 7.35 -6.07
N THR A 94 -20.16 6.11 -6.08
CA THR A 94 -21.43 5.71 -5.45
C THR A 94 -21.39 5.96 -3.94
N SER A 95 -20.31 5.53 -3.27
CA SER A 95 -20.15 5.67 -1.82
C SER A 95 -19.99 7.12 -1.36
N ALA A 96 -19.50 7.99 -2.23
CA ALA A 96 -19.44 9.43 -1.98
C ALA A 96 -20.79 10.12 -2.20
N ASN A 97 -21.84 9.41 -2.62
CA ASN A 97 -23.18 9.92 -2.88
C ASN A 97 -23.17 11.21 -3.72
N ILE A 98 -22.46 11.16 -4.85
CA ILE A 98 -22.29 12.34 -5.73
C ILE A 98 -23.63 12.66 -6.41
N GLY A 99 -24.05 13.92 -6.31
CA GLY A 99 -25.37 14.38 -6.77
C GLY A 99 -26.46 14.30 -5.69
N GLY A 100 -26.17 13.71 -4.51
CA GLY A 100 -27.04 13.65 -3.34
C GLY A 100 -26.43 14.35 -2.12
N HIS A 101 -27.07 14.18 -0.96
CA HIS A 101 -26.57 14.67 0.32
C HIS A 101 -25.82 13.56 1.07
N LEU A 102 -24.52 13.71 1.24
CA LEU A 102 -23.72 12.79 2.07
C LEU A 102 -23.95 13.12 3.55
N THR A 103 -24.70 12.28 4.26
CA THR A 103 -24.86 12.43 5.71
C THR A 103 -23.65 11.87 6.45
N LEU A 104 -23.42 12.32 7.70
CA LEU A 104 -22.38 11.75 8.56
C LEU A 104 -22.57 10.24 8.76
N ARG A 105 -23.82 9.78 8.85
CA ARG A 105 -24.15 8.36 8.96
C ARG A 105 -23.69 7.59 7.72
N ASP A 106 -24.05 8.05 6.52
CA ASP A 106 -23.65 7.40 5.26
C ASP A 106 -22.12 7.33 5.14
N ALA A 107 -21.43 8.42 5.53
CA ALA A 107 -19.98 8.45 5.53
C ALA A 107 -19.39 7.44 6.54
N LEU A 108 -19.93 7.32 7.76
CA LEU A 108 -19.44 6.38 8.78
C LEU A 108 -19.80 4.93 8.48
N GLU A 109 -20.90 4.66 7.81
CA GLU A 109 -21.27 3.33 7.33
C GLU A 109 -20.40 2.86 6.15
N ASN A 110 -19.63 3.78 5.56
CA ASN A 110 -18.73 3.47 4.45
C ASN A 110 -17.46 2.77 4.94
N ILE A 111 -17.37 1.46 4.70
CA ILE A 111 -16.21 0.62 5.06
C ILE A 111 -14.93 0.94 4.25
N HIS A 112 -15.05 1.70 3.16
CA HIS A 112 -13.93 2.03 2.28
C HIS A 112 -13.18 3.31 2.68
N GLY A 113 -13.55 3.93 3.81
CA GLY A 113 -12.92 5.11 4.36
C GLY A 113 -13.82 6.34 4.33
N PRO A 114 -14.51 6.64 5.43
CA PRO A 114 -15.47 7.74 5.53
C PRO A 114 -14.86 9.10 5.17
N LEU A 115 -13.62 9.36 5.59
CA LEU A 115 -12.96 10.63 5.28
C LEU A 115 -12.68 10.77 3.78
N TYR A 116 -12.22 9.67 3.13
CA TYR A 116 -11.94 9.74 1.69
C TYR A 116 -13.22 9.96 0.89
N ALA A 117 -14.32 9.29 1.23
CA ALA A 117 -15.63 9.51 0.60
C ALA A 117 -16.11 10.96 0.75
N ALA A 118 -15.98 11.54 1.95
CA ALA A 118 -16.34 12.94 2.21
C ALA A 118 -15.47 13.92 1.39
N VAL A 119 -14.16 13.66 1.26
CA VAL A 119 -13.27 14.47 0.44
C VAL A 119 -13.63 14.38 -1.04
N VAL A 120 -13.90 13.17 -1.57
CA VAL A 120 -14.33 12.99 -2.96
C VAL A 120 -15.67 13.69 -3.20
N HIS A 121 -16.64 13.57 -2.28
CA HIS A 121 -17.91 14.29 -2.35
C HIS A 121 -17.71 15.81 -2.46
N ALA A 122 -16.90 16.40 -1.57
CA ALA A 122 -16.62 17.83 -1.58
C ALA A 122 -15.92 18.29 -2.88
N PHE A 123 -14.96 17.51 -3.38
CA PHE A 123 -14.28 17.82 -4.65
C PHE A 123 -15.22 17.70 -5.83
N ALA A 124 -16.08 16.70 -5.87
CA ALA A 124 -17.05 16.53 -6.94
C ALA A 124 -18.12 17.63 -6.96
N ALA A 125 -18.51 18.14 -5.78
CA ALA A 125 -19.41 19.28 -5.68
C ALA A 125 -18.80 20.57 -6.26
N TRP A 126 -17.46 20.70 -6.22
CA TRP A 126 -16.72 21.85 -6.74
C TRP A 126 -16.28 21.67 -8.20
N ALA A 127 -15.71 20.50 -8.55
CA ALA A 127 -15.05 20.26 -9.85
C ALA A 127 -15.86 19.35 -10.79
N GLY A 128 -17.06 18.92 -10.39
CA GLY A 128 -17.85 17.93 -11.11
C GLY A 128 -17.42 16.49 -10.87
N SER A 129 -18.06 15.57 -11.59
CA SER A 129 -17.87 14.12 -11.40
C SER A 129 -17.06 13.46 -12.53
N SER A 130 -16.28 14.22 -13.31
CA SER A 130 -15.40 13.63 -14.33
C SER A 130 -14.33 12.74 -13.73
N GLU A 131 -13.74 11.84 -14.51
CA GLU A 131 -12.63 10.96 -14.08
C GLU A 131 -11.47 11.78 -13.49
N PHE A 132 -11.16 12.92 -14.10
CA PHE A 132 -10.15 13.85 -13.60
C PHE A 132 -10.52 14.37 -12.19
N ALA A 133 -11.74 14.86 -12.03
CA ALA A 133 -12.20 15.46 -10.77
C ALA A 133 -12.23 14.43 -9.63
N LEU A 134 -12.69 13.20 -9.91
CA LEU A 134 -12.75 12.12 -8.93
C LEU A 134 -11.37 11.63 -8.48
N ARG A 135 -10.35 11.68 -9.36
CA ARG A 135 -8.97 11.27 -9.07
C ARG A 135 -8.14 12.38 -8.44
N LEU A 136 -8.54 13.64 -8.58
CA LEU A 136 -7.78 14.81 -8.12
C LEU A 136 -7.44 14.77 -6.61
N PRO A 137 -8.33 14.34 -5.69
CA PRO A 137 -7.97 14.18 -4.27
C PRO A 137 -6.80 13.23 -4.04
N SER A 138 -6.77 12.09 -4.75
CA SER A 138 -5.67 11.13 -4.67
C SER A 138 -4.37 11.68 -5.26
N ALA A 139 -4.45 12.44 -6.37
CA ALA A 139 -3.30 13.09 -6.97
C ALA A 139 -2.68 14.13 -6.02
N ILE A 140 -3.49 14.97 -5.40
CA ILE A 140 -3.05 15.96 -4.41
C ILE A 140 -2.39 15.26 -3.21
N ALA A 141 -3.02 14.23 -2.65
CA ALA A 141 -2.44 13.45 -1.56
C ALA A 141 -1.09 12.84 -1.94
N GLY A 142 -0.97 12.30 -3.15
CA GLY A 142 0.29 11.75 -3.66
C GLY A 142 1.39 12.81 -3.87
N ILE A 143 1.03 14.03 -4.30
CA ILE A 143 1.97 15.15 -4.41
C ILE A 143 2.48 15.55 -3.02
N LEU A 144 1.57 15.67 -2.04
CA LEU A 144 1.92 16.01 -0.66
C LEU A 144 2.73 14.91 0.04
N THR A 145 2.60 13.67 -0.40
CA THR A 145 3.40 12.54 0.10
C THR A 145 4.90 12.74 -0.16
N ILE A 146 5.31 13.45 -1.22
CA ILE A 146 6.72 13.67 -1.58
C ILE A 146 7.48 14.38 -0.46
N PRO A 147 7.11 15.61 -0.04
CA PRO A 147 7.77 16.27 1.07
C PRO A 147 7.54 15.57 2.41
N ALA A 148 6.37 14.94 2.62
CA ALA A 148 6.09 14.18 3.84
C ALA A 148 7.01 12.97 4.01
N MET A 149 7.26 12.21 2.94
CA MET A 149 8.18 11.07 2.94
C MET A 149 9.63 11.51 3.16
N ALA A 150 10.05 12.61 2.53
CA ALA A 150 11.37 13.17 2.76
C ALA A 150 11.56 13.61 4.23
N TRP A 151 10.52 14.22 4.82
CA TRP A 151 10.53 14.58 6.23
C TRP A 151 10.66 13.35 7.14
N LEU A 152 9.83 12.33 6.91
CA LEU A 152 9.89 11.08 7.64
C LEU A 152 11.26 10.39 7.51
N ALA A 153 11.79 10.28 6.29
CA ALA A 153 13.11 9.69 6.04
C ALA A 153 14.22 10.42 6.78
N GLY A 154 14.20 11.75 6.73
CA GLY A 154 15.18 12.58 7.42
C GLY A 154 15.10 12.49 8.95
N ARG A 155 13.92 12.20 9.50
CA ARG A 155 13.73 12.00 10.95
C ARG A 155 14.08 10.58 11.40
N TRP A 156 13.79 9.58 10.57
CA TRP A 156 14.01 8.18 10.93
C TRP A 156 15.45 7.72 10.65
N LEU A 157 15.95 7.96 9.43
CA LEU A 157 17.23 7.41 8.99
C LEU A 157 18.35 8.45 8.77
N GLY A 158 18.06 9.74 8.97
CA GLY A 158 19.03 10.82 8.83
C GLY A 158 18.78 11.71 7.61
N ARG A 159 19.25 12.96 7.73
CA ARG A 159 18.99 14.04 6.74
C ARG A 159 19.46 13.72 5.33
N GLU A 160 20.51 12.93 5.20
CA GLU A 160 21.09 12.49 3.93
C GLU A 160 20.15 11.57 3.12
N SER A 161 19.20 10.91 3.78
CA SER A 161 18.17 10.08 3.13
C SER A 161 17.02 10.89 2.54
N ALA A 162 16.77 12.11 3.04
CA ALA A 162 15.61 12.91 2.68
C ALA A 162 15.52 13.26 1.18
N PRO A 163 16.58 13.76 0.50
CA PRO A 163 16.49 14.08 -0.92
C PRO A 163 16.21 12.85 -1.79
N TRP A 164 16.79 11.69 -1.44
CA TRP A 164 16.56 10.43 -2.15
C TRP A 164 15.15 9.89 -1.94
N ALA A 165 14.61 10.04 -0.72
CA ALA A 165 13.23 9.68 -0.42
C ALA A 165 12.23 10.59 -1.17
N ALA A 166 12.52 11.88 -1.33
CA ALA A 166 11.72 12.78 -2.15
C ALA A 166 11.66 12.34 -3.62
N TRP A 167 12.82 12.06 -4.23
CA TRP A 167 12.87 11.57 -5.61
C TRP A 167 12.24 10.19 -5.76
N ALA A 168 12.47 9.27 -4.81
CA ALA A 168 11.82 7.97 -4.82
C ALA A 168 10.30 8.10 -4.74
N ALA A 169 9.78 9.00 -3.90
CA ALA A 169 8.34 9.26 -3.82
C ALA A 169 7.79 9.92 -5.09
N ALA A 170 8.55 10.85 -5.70
CA ALA A 170 8.15 11.56 -6.90
C ALA A 170 8.01 10.64 -8.12
N LEU A 171 8.96 9.70 -8.28
CA LEU A 171 9.12 8.88 -9.49
C LEU A 171 8.57 7.45 -9.35
N SER A 172 8.25 6.98 -8.13
CA SER A 172 7.76 5.60 -7.91
C SER A 172 6.50 5.30 -8.74
N PRO A 173 6.53 4.32 -9.66
CA PRO A 173 5.36 3.94 -10.43
C PRO A 173 4.22 3.44 -9.56
N PHE A 174 4.52 2.75 -8.46
CA PHE A 174 3.52 2.28 -7.49
C PHE A 174 2.76 3.46 -6.85
N LEU A 175 3.47 4.51 -6.40
CA LEU A 175 2.82 5.67 -5.78
C LEU A 175 2.08 6.52 -6.82
N ILE A 176 2.59 6.60 -8.06
CA ILE A 176 1.91 7.32 -9.15
C ILE A 176 0.62 6.58 -9.52
N TRP A 177 0.64 5.25 -9.65
CA TRP A 177 -0.54 4.44 -9.91
C TRP A 177 -1.67 4.77 -8.92
N TYR A 178 -1.40 4.70 -7.60
CA TYR A 178 -2.42 5.00 -6.58
C TYR A 178 -2.79 6.49 -6.48
N SER A 179 -1.93 7.37 -6.96
CA SER A 179 -2.27 8.80 -7.08
C SER A 179 -3.19 9.09 -8.25
N GLN A 180 -3.27 8.18 -9.23
CA GLN A 180 -4.16 8.25 -10.39
C GLN A 180 -5.36 7.31 -10.29
N GLU A 181 -5.71 6.92 -9.07
CA GLU A 181 -6.94 6.19 -8.76
C GLU A 181 -7.83 6.97 -7.79
N ALA A 182 -9.14 6.99 -8.04
CA ALA A 182 -10.11 7.52 -7.10
C ALA A 182 -10.31 6.56 -5.92
N ARG A 183 -9.22 6.27 -5.17
CA ARG A 183 -9.16 5.34 -4.04
C ARG A 183 -8.35 5.92 -2.88
N SER A 184 -8.67 5.49 -1.68
CA SER A 184 -8.11 6.02 -0.43
C SER A 184 -6.62 5.74 -0.19
N TYR A 185 -5.95 4.93 -1.00
CA TYR A 185 -4.57 4.48 -0.75
C TYR A 185 -3.54 5.61 -0.74
N SER A 186 -3.61 6.52 -1.71
CA SER A 186 -2.67 7.66 -1.78
C SER A 186 -2.79 8.57 -0.56
N MET A 187 -4.02 8.87 -0.12
CA MET A 187 -4.28 9.67 1.08
C MET A 187 -3.84 8.94 2.36
N MET A 188 -4.06 7.63 2.45
CA MET A 188 -3.55 6.80 3.55
C MET A 188 -2.02 6.86 3.63
N ILE A 189 -1.30 6.72 2.52
CA ILE A 189 0.16 6.78 2.47
C ILE A 189 0.66 8.16 2.93
N LEU A 190 -0.01 9.24 2.55
CA LEU A 190 0.27 10.58 3.05
C LEU A 190 0.20 10.63 4.58
N PHE A 191 -0.90 10.13 5.16
CA PHE A 191 -1.07 10.12 6.62
C PHE A 191 -0.07 9.18 7.33
N VAL A 192 0.34 8.07 6.72
CA VAL A 192 1.45 7.24 7.23
C VAL A 192 2.73 8.04 7.33
N CYS A 193 3.07 8.80 6.30
CA CYS A 193 4.29 9.62 6.30
C CYS A 193 4.22 10.78 7.31
N LEU A 194 3.09 11.50 7.35
CA LEU A 194 2.91 12.64 8.26
C LEU A 194 2.88 12.19 9.72
N SER A 195 2.05 11.20 10.05
CA SER A 195 1.92 10.71 11.43
C SER A 195 3.22 10.08 11.93
N GLY A 196 3.93 9.32 11.07
CA GLY A 196 5.24 8.78 11.40
C GLY A 196 6.29 9.86 11.70
N ALA A 197 6.37 10.91 10.86
CA ALA A 197 7.28 12.02 11.07
C ALA A 197 6.94 12.81 12.36
N LEU A 198 5.64 13.06 12.61
CA LEU A 198 5.16 13.72 13.82
C LEU A 198 5.42 12.89 15.08
N MET A 199 5.23 11.55 15.02
CA MET A 199 5.55 10.65 16.13
C MET A 199 7.03 10.72 16.50
N LEU A 200 7.93 10.64 15.52
CA LEU A 200 9.36 10.75 15.75
C LEU A 200 9.76 12.13 16.31
N GLU A 201 9.13 13.20 15.83
CA GLU A 201 9.35 14.54 16.37
C GLU A 201 8.82 14.68 17.80
N LEU A 202 7.67 14.10 18.10
CA LEU A 202 7.08 14.09 19.43
C LEU A 202 7.97 13.32 20.43
N ALA A 203 8.41 12.11 20.04
CA ALA A 203 9.33 11.30 20.84
C ALA A 203 10.65 12.04 21.14
N ARG A 204 11.22 12.70 20.11
CA ARG A 204 12.45 13.49 20.25
C ARG A 204 12.29 14.66 21.24
N ARG A 205 11.15 15.36 21.19
CA ARG A 205 10.90 16.52 22.07
C ARG A 205 10.46 16.11 23.47
N HIS A 206 9.90 14.91 23.62
CA HIS A 206 9.59 14.37 24.95
C HIS A 206 10.86 14.12 25.78
N ASP A 207 11.95 13.74 25.12
CA ASP A 207 13.24 13.49 25.78
C ASP A 207 14.08 14.76 26.01
N ALA A 208 13.75 15.86 25.32
CA ALA A 208 14.43 17.15 25.50
C ALA A 208 13.84 17.92 26.69
N GLU A 209 14.72 18.56 27.50
CA GLU A 209 14.29 19.46 28.58
C GLU A 209 13.87 20.81 27.99
N GLY A 210 12.68 21.31 28.34
CA GLY A 210 12.19 22.67 28.05
C GLY A 210 10.96 22.76 27.16
N GLY A 211 9.96 23.56 27.60
CA GLY A 211 8.83 24.09 26.82
C GLY A 211 7.65 23.16 26.59
N HIS A 212 6.48 23.48 27.18
CA HIS A 212 5.23 22.71 27.00
C HIS A 212 4.47 23.06 25.71
N GLY A 213 4.57 24.28 25.21
CA GLY A 213 3.76 24.78 24.09
C GLY A 213 3.98 24.08 22.75
N PRO A 214 5.21 23.95 22.22
CA PRO A 214 5.41 23.31 20.90
C PRO A 214 5.17 21.79 20.92
N ARG A 215 5.15 21.14 22.10
CA ARG A 215 4.81 19.71 22.23
C ARG A 215 3.33 19.44 22.04
N ALA A 216 2.46 20.31 22.58
CA ALA A 216 1.02 20.17 22.46
C ALA A 216 0.58 20.26 20.99
N ALA A 217 1.14 21.21 20.21
CA ALA A 217 0.84 21.35 18.79
C ALA A 217 1.25 20.10 17.98
N ILE A 218 2.43 19.52 18.27
CA ILE A 218 2.89 18.29 17.58
C ILE A 218 2.03 17.09 17.99
N ALA A 219 1.67 16.96 19.27
CA ALA A 219 0.80 15.90 19.75
C ALA A 219 -0.60 16.02 19.12
N ALA A 220 -1.14 17.23 19.03
CA ALA A 220 -2.42 17.47 18.33
C ALA A 220 -2.31 17.13 16.84
N GLY A 221 -1.25 17.55 16.16
CA GLY A 221 -0.99 17.21 14.76
C GLY A 221 -0.88 15.69 14.54
N TYR A 222 -0.20 14.98 15.44
CA TYR A 222 -0.14 13.51 15.41
C TYR A 222 -1.53 12.88 15.60
N GLY A 223 -2.30 13.36 16.58
CA GLY A 223 -3.67 12.89 16.83
C GLY A 223 -4.58 13.10 15.61
N VAL A 224 -4.57 14.31 15.04
CA VAL A 224 -5.35 14.64 13.83
C VAL A 224 -4.95 13.76 12.65
N THR A 225 -3.65 13.62 12.36
CA THR A 225 -3.19 12.79 11.23
C THR A 225 -3.43 11.30 11.46
N GLY A 226 -3.35 10.82 12.71
CA GLY A 226 -3.65 9.44 13.08
C GLY A 226 -5.12 9.10 12.89
N ILE A 227 -6.02 9.94 13.42
CA ILE A 227 -7.48 9.80 13.24
C ILE A 227 -7.85 9.90 11.76
N ALA A 228 -7.33 10.90 11.06
CA ALA A 228 -7.56 11.06 9.63
C ALA A 228 -7.08 9.85 8.82
N GLY A 229 -5.93 9.26 9.17
CA GLY A 229 -5.43 8.04 8.56
C GLY A 229 -6.37 6.85 8.74
N LEU A 230 -6.86 6.62 9.95
CA LEU A 230 -7.83 5.56 10.26
C LEU A 230 -9.15 5.78 9.51
N LEU A 231 -9.68 7.00 9.52
CA LEU A 231 -10.91 7.36 8.80
C LEU A 231 -10.73 7.34 7.27
N THR A 232 -9.50 7.39 6.77
CA THR A 232 -9.21 7.27 5.34
C THR A 232 -9.19 5.81 4.89
N ASN A 233 -8.50 4.94 5.63
CA ASN A 233 -8.39 3.52 5.29
C ASN A 233 -8.04 2.68 6.53
N PRO A 234 -8.80 1.62 6.85
CA PRO A 234 -8.54 0.77 8.02
C PRO A 234 -7.12 0.17 8.05
N SER A 235 -6.48 -0.05 6.89
CA SER A 235 -5.11 -0.58 6.83
C SER A 235 -4.08 0.37 7.47
N PHE A 236 -4.42 1.65 7.69
CA PHE A 236 -3.60 2.57 8.48
C PHE A 236 -3.31 2.05 9.89
N ALA A 237 -4.23 1.27 10.48
CA ALA A 237 -4.03 0.68 11.81
C ALA A 237 -2.74 -0.15 11.90
N PHE A 238 -2.26 -0.70 10.79
CA PHE A 238 -1.05 -1.54 10.77
C PHE A 238 0.25 -0.78 11.10
N VAL A 239 0.28 0.55 11.04
CA VAL A 239 1.46 1.33 11.47
C VAL A 239 1.44 1.72 12.94
N LEU A 240 0.31 1.59 13.63
CA LEU A 240 0.19 2.01 15.02
C LEU A 240 1.11 1.22 15.98
N PRO A 241 1.33 -0.10 15.80
CA PRO A 241 2.34 -0.82 16.58
C PRO A 241 3.76 -0.26 16.39
N LEU A 242 4.12 0.19 15.18
CA LEU A 242 5.39 0.87 14.94
C LEU A 242 5.45 2.21 15.67
N HIS A 243 4.37 3.00 15.63
CA HIS A 243 4.32 4.28 16.36
C HIS A 243 4.45 4.06 17.87
N LEU A 244 3.81 3.02 18.40
CA LEU A 244 3.98 2.62 19.79
C LEU A 244 5.43 2.22 20.09
N LEU A 245 6.07 1.45 19.23
CA LEU A 245 7.48 1.09 19.35
C LEU A 245 8.37 2.35 19.38
N TRP A 246 8.16 3.29 18.47
CA TRP A 246 8.91 4.55 18.44
C TRP A 246 8.65 5.44 19.66
N TRP A 247 7.44 5.39 20.19
CA TRP A 247 7.11 6.13 21.41
C TRP A 247 7.80 5.54 22.65
N LEU A 248 7.78 4.21 22.80
CA LEU A 248 8.37 3.51 23.95
C LEU A 248 9.90 3.41 23.85
N ALA A 249 10.42 3.16 22.67
CA ALA A 249 11.83 2.97 22.36
C ALA A 249 12.25 3.73 21.10
N PRO A 250 12.40 5.07 21.18
CA PRO A 250 12.72 5.89 19.99
C PRO A 250 14.01 5.43 19.30
N PRO A 251 14.07 5.55 17.95
CA PRO A 251 15.28 5.27 17.19
C PRO A 251 16.46 6.15 17.65
N ASP A 252 17.69 5.63 17.53
CA ASP A 252 18.90 6.35 17.96
C ASP A 252 19.11 7.68 17.22
N SER A 253 18.64 7.77 15.97
CA SER A 253 18.62 9.01 15.18
C SER A 253 17.85 10.15 15.87
N THR A 254 16.91 9.82 16.74
CA THR A 254 16.10 10.78 17.50
C THR A 254 16.64 11.04 18.92
N ARG A 255 17.49 10.14 19.44
CA ARG A 255 18.09 10.30 20.75
C ARG A 255 19.16 11.41 20.71
N ARG A 256 18.92 12.53 21.36
CA ARG A 256 20.04 13.39 21.79
C ARG A 256 20.79 12.63 22.90
N ARG A 257 22.12 12.79 22.98
CA ARG A 257 22.93 12.30 24.11
C ARG A 257 22.38 12.87 25.42
N ALA A 258 21.31 12.30 25.93
CA ALA A 258 20.71 12.67 27.20
C ALA A 258 21.09 11.61 28.24
N PRO A 259 21.33 11.99 29.50
CA PRO A 259 21.51 11.05 30.58
C PRO A 259 20.30 10.15 30.74
N ASP A 260 20.51 9.00 31.40
CA ASP A 260 19.56 7.89 31.61
C ASP A 260 18.10 8.32 31.81
N PRO A 261 17.14 7.59 31.19
CA PRO A 261 15.73 7.93 31.30
C PRO A 261 15.28 7.86 32.78
N ARG A 262 14.90 9.02 33.32
CA ARG A 262 14.30 9.09 34.65
C ARG A 262 13.03 8.22 34.67
N PRO A 263 12.78 7.40 35.72
CA PRO A 263 11.63 6.49 35.80
C PRO A 263 10.27 7.21 35.61
N ALA A 264 10.15 8.46 36.01
CA ALA A 264 8.97 9.30 35.78
C ALA A 264 8.65 9.53 34.29
N ARG A 265 9.67 9.54 33.41
CA ARG A 265 9.46 9.66 31.95
C ARG A 265 8.93 8.36 31.33
N ALA A 266 9.35 7.21 31.83
CA ALA A 266 8.83 5.92 31.39
C ALA A 266 7.33 5.78 31.76
N ALA A 267 6.94 6.15 32.97
CA ALA A 267 5.55 6.12 33.40
C ALA A 267 4.63 7.03 32.55
N SER A 268 5.09 8.25 32.23
CA SER A 268 4.30 9.16 31.38
C SER A 268 4.17 8.64 29.93
N ARG A 269 5.18 7.94 29.39
CA ARG A 269 5.09 7.30 28.06
C ARG A 269 4.07 6.18 28.05
N VAL A 270 4.04 5.34 29.08
CA VAL A 270 3.07 4.26 29.22
C VAL A 270 1.67 4.83 29.35
N ALA A 271 1.46 5.84 30.20
CA ALA A 271 0.14 6.48 30.38
C ALA A 271 -0.40 7.07 29.06
N LEU A 272 0.44 7.76 28.28
CA LEU A 272 0.05 8.29 26.97
C LEU A 272 -0.23 7.18 25.95
N ALA A 273 0.55 6.08 25.96
CA ALA A 273 0.32 4.94 25.10
C ALA A 273 -1.03 4.26 25.42
N VAL A 274 -1.36 4.10 26.70
CA VAL A 274 -2.65 3.56 27.15
C VAL A 274 -3.78 4.49 26.73
N GLY A 275 -3.65 5.81 26.91
CA GLY A 275 -4.64 6.80 26.46
C GLY A 275 -4.88 6.73 24.96
N ALA A 276 -3.81 6.64 24.15
CA ALA A 276 -3.90 6.48 22.71
C ALA A 276 -4.60 5.16 22.30
N ALA A 277 -4.30 4.06 23.00
CA ALA A 277 -4.97 2.77 22.77
C ALA A 277 -6.47 2.84 23.08
N VAL A 278 -6.84 3.51 24.16
CA VAL A 278 -8.27 3.74 24.50
C VAL A 278 -8.97 4.54 23.40
N ILE A 279 -8.36 5.63 22.94
CA ILE A 279 -8.92 6.45 21.85
C ILE A 279 -9.06 5.60 20.58
N LEU A 280 -8.07 4.78 20.24
CA LEU A 280 -8.12 3.89 19.08
C LEU A 280 -9.31 2.91 19.18
N VAL A 281 -9.49 2.29 20.35
CA VAL A 281 -10.63 1.39 20.60
C VAL A 281 -11.96 2.14 20.43
N LEU A 282 -12.08 3.32 21.01
CA LEU A 282 -13.29 4.14 20.89
C LEU A 282 -13.60 4.53 19.44
N VAL A 283 -12.58 4.86 18.64
CA VAL A 283 -12.75 5.15 17.20
C VAL A 283 -13.11 3.89 16.40
N ALA A 284 -12.65 2.71 16.82
CA ALA A 284 -12.94 1.45 16.14
C ALA A 284 -14.32 0.88 16.45
N ILE A 285 -14.95 1.25 17.57
CA ILE A 285 -16.26 0.75 18.02
C ILE A 285 -17.35 0.88 16.93
N PRO A 286 -17.51 2.02 16.21
CA PRO A 286 -18.54 2.15 15.18
C PRO A 286 -18.41 1.14 14.03
N TRP A 287 -17.20 0.67 13.76
CA TRP A 287 -16.94 -0.31 12.69
C TRP A 287 -16.96 -1.76 13.15
N ALA A 288 -16.87 -2.01 14.44
CA ALA A 288 -16.85 -3.36 14.99
C ALA A 288 -18.06 -4.22 14.53
N PRO A 289 -19.32 -3.75 14.56
CA PRO A 289 -20.46 -4.54 14.12
C PRO A 289 -20.35 -4.96 12.64
N GLN A 290 -19.85 -4.09 11.79
CA GLN A 290 -19.72 -4.37 10.35
C GLN A 290 -18.55 -5.30 10.06
N ALA A 291 -17.42 -5.11 10.74
CA ALA A 291 -16.29 -6.03 10.67
C ALA A 291 -16.70 -7.42 11.17
N MET A 292 -17.49 -7.51 12.25
CA MET A 292 -18.00 -8.77 12.79
C MET A 292 -18.97 -9.45 11.82
N ARG A 293 -19.93 -8.72 11.22
CA ARG A 293 -20.84 -9.29 10.20
C ARG A 293 -20.06 -9.83 9.00
N THR A 294 -19.06 -9.08 8.53
CA THR A 294 -18.21 -9.54 7.42
C THR A 294 -17.41 -10.78 7.82
N TRP A 295 -16.88 -10.81 9.05
CA TRP A 295 -16.17 -11.95 9.61
C TRP A 295 -17.07 -13.17 9.77
N ASP A 296 -18.25 -13.01 10.38
CA ASP A 296 -19.19 -14.11 10.59
C ASP A 296 -19.70 -14.67 9.27
N TRP A 297 -20.01 -13.80 8.30
CA TRP A 297 -20.43 -14.25 6.97
C TRP A 297 -19.35 -15.08 6.27
N GLN A 298 -18.10 -14.66 6.33
CA GLN A 298 -16.97 -15.37 5.72
C GLN A 298 -16.64 -16.68 6.47
N ARG A 299 -16.77 -16.67 7.79
CA ARG A 299 -16.47 -17.82 8.65
C ARG A 299 -17.55 -18.88 8.61
N LEU A 300 -18.82 -18.47 8.54
CA LEU A 300 -19.97 -19.37 8.46
C LEU A 300 -20.15 -19.95 7.06
N HIS A 301 -19.54 -19.37 6.03
CA HIS A 301 -19.69 -19.78 4.65
C HIS A 301 -18.34 -19.99 3.93
N PRO A 302 -17.34 -20.69 4.52
CA PRO A 302 -16.10 -21.01 3.82
C PRO A 302 -16.43 -21.98 2.68
N GLY A 303 -16.36 -21.48 1.44
CA GLY A 303 -16.61 -22.30 0.25
C GLY A 303 -18.06 -22.74 0.04
N ARG A 304 -19.01 -22.17 0.77
CA ARG A 304 -20.43 -22.44 0.49
C ARG A 304 -20.83 -21.79 -0.83
N ALA A 305 -21.43 -22.60 -1.68
CA ALA A 305 -22.27 -22.08 -2.74
C ALA A 305 -23.27 -21.09 -2.14
N THR A 306 -23.40 -19.90 -2.72
CA THR A 306 -24.54 -19.03 -2.47
C THR A 306 -25.82 -19.83 -2.69
N PRO A 307 -26.98 -19.46 -2.13
CA PRO A 307 -28.23 -20.22 -2.28
C PRO A 307 -28.60 -20.58 -3.72
N ALA A 308 -27.94 -19.99 -4.72
CA ALA A 308 -28.09 -20.24 -6.15
C ALA A 308 -27.11 -21.30 -6.72
N GLY A 309 -26.30 -21.96 -5.91
CA GLY A 309 -25.27 -22.92 -6.38
C GLY A 309 -23.99 -22.25 -6.91
N GLU A 310 -23.77 -20.98 -6.62
CA GLU A 310 -22.62 -20.21 -7.05
C GLU A 310 -21.48 -20.39 -6.04
N THR A 311 -20.37 -21.01 -6.47
CA THR A 311 -19.12 -20.99 -5.69
C THR A 311 -18.52 -19.60 -5.79
N SER A 312 -18.41 -18.90 -4.65
CA SER A 312 -17.73 -17.61 -4.66
C SER A 312 -16.22 -17.83 -4.87
N LEU A 313 -15.56 -16.99 -5.68
CA LEU A 313 -14.09 -16.94 -5.78
C LEU A 313 -13.41 -16.80 -4.39
N ARG A 314 -14.12 -16.31 -3.41
CA ARG A 314 -13.66 -16.16 -2.03
C ARG A 314 -13.55 -17.49 -1.28
N GLY A 315 -14.06 -18.60 -1.84
CA GLY A 315 -13.93 -19.93 -1.27
C GLY A 315 -12.55 -20.58 -1.47
N GLN A 316 -11.66 -19.98 -2.25
CA GLN A 316 -10.31 -20.52 -2.51
C GLN A 316 -9.24 -19.55 -1.97
N THR A 317 -8.21 -20.11 -1.33
CA THR A 317 -7.07 -19.27 -0.93
C THR A 317 -6.37 -18.74 -2.17
N THR A 318 -6.12 -17.43 -2.17
CA THR A 318 -5.37 -16.76 -3.24
C THR A 318 -3.90 -16.60 -2.88
N PHE A 319 -3.48 -17.07 -1.71
CA PHE A 319 -2.10 -16.98 -1.26
C PHE A 319 -1.28 -18.14 -1.82
N HIS A 320 -0.22 -17.80 -2.53
CA HIS A 320 0.76 -18.72 -3.10
C HIS A 320 2.18 -18.15 -2.96
N ALA A 321 3.20 -18.98 -3.19
CA ALA A 321 4.61 -18.60 -2.96
C ALA A 321 5.05 -17.32 -3.69
N ALA A 322 4.49 -17.04 -4.88
CA ALA A 322 4.81 -15.84 -5.65
C ALA A 322 4.10 -14.56 -5.14
N ALA A 323 3.16 -14.65 -4.19
CA ALA A 323 2.36 -13.50 -3.75
C ALA A 323 3.21 -12.39 -3.10
N VAL A 324 4.14 -12.76 -2.22
CA VAL A 324 5.05 -11.80 -1.56
C VAL A 324 6.09 -11.24 -2.54
N PRO A 325 6.80 -12.05 -3.34
CA PRO A 325 7.65 -11.54 -4.42
C PRO A 325 6.91 -10.59 -5.37
N PHE A 326 5.66 -10.88 -5.74
CA PHE A 326 4.84 -10.00 -6.57
C PHE A 326 4.54 -8.66 -5.86
N ALA A 327 4.28 -8.66 -4.56
CA ALA A 327 4.09 -7.41 -3.82
C ALA A 327 5.37 -6.55 -3.79
N LEU A 328 6.54 -7.17 -3.61
CA LEU A 328 7.83 -6.47 -3.68
C LEU A 328 8.11 -5.94 -5.09
N HIS A 329 7.80 -6.72 -6.12
CA HIS A 329 7.89 -6.30 -7.52
C HIS A 329 6.98 -5.08 -7.79
N ALA A 330 5.74 -5.12 -7.30
CA ALA A 330 4.82 -4.00 -7.43
C ALA A 330 5.32 -2.74 -6.71
N PHE A 331 5.92 -2.85 -5.52
CA PHE A 331 6.55 -1.71 -4.84
C PHE A 331 7.75 -1.16 -5.60
N ALA A 332 8.50 -2.05 -6.27
CA ALA A 332 9.70 -1.71 -7.03
C ALA A 332 9.37 -0.93 -8.31
N VAL A 333 8.46 -1.42 -9.12
CA VAL A 333 8.21 -0.92 -10.49
C VAL A 333 6.72 -0.75 -10.84
N GLY A 334 5.82 -0.82 -9.86
CA GLY A 334 4.38 -0.75 -10.13
C GLY A 334 3.82 -2.03 -10.76
N TYR A 335 2.76 -1.87 -11.56
CA TYR A 335 2.05 -2.97 -12.23
C TYR A 335 2.29 -2.99 -13.74
N THR A 336 3.26 -2.22 -14.23
CA THR A 336 3.39 -1.89 -15.65
C THR A 336 4.77 -2.26 -16.24
N LEU A 337 5.55 -3.04 -15.50
CA LEU A 337 6.78 -3.67 -15.99
C LEU A 337 6.74 -5.16 -15.65
N GLY A 338 6.75 -6.02 -16.66
CA GLY A 338 6.47 -7.45 -16.54
C GLY A 338 5.02 -7.77 -16.93
N PRO A 339 4.44 -8.90 -16.49
CA PRO A 339 3.09 -9.29 -16.88
C PRO A 339 2.03 -8.31 -16.36
N SER A 340 1.07 -7.94 -17.22
CA SER A 340 -0.03 -7.08 -16.81
C SER A 340 -0.99 -7.78 -15.85
N LEU A 341 -1.73 -7.01 -15.03
CA LEU A 341 -2.74 -7.58 -14.12
C LEU A 341 -3.81 -8.38 -14.88
N ARG A 342 -4.14 -7.97 -16.11
CA ARG A 342 -5.08 -8.68 -16.98
C ARG A 342 -4.50 -9.99 -17.47
N GLU A 343 -3.25 -10.01 -17.90
CA GLU A 343 -2.56 -11.22 -18.33
C GLU A 343 -2.43 -12.23 -17.19
N LEU A 344 -2.08 -11.78 -15.98
CA LEU A 344 -2.02 -12.64 -14.79
C LEU A 344 -3.37 -13.22 -14.40
N ARG A 345 -4.48 -12.51 -14.66
CA ARG A 345 -5.83 -13.04 -14.47
C ARG A 345 -6.20 -14.07 -15.54
N ALA A 346 -5.89 -13.76 -16.80
CA ALA A 346 -6.22 -14.63 -17.92
C ALA A 346 -5.41 -15.94 -17.91
N ARG A 347 -4.15 -15.88 -17.54
CA ARG A 347 -3.20 -17.01 -17.56
C ARG A 347 -2.26 -16.97 -16.36
N PRO A 348 -2.71 -17.39 -15.17
CA PRO A 348 -1.89 -17.41 -13.96
C PRO A 348 -0.93 -18.62 -13.94
N ASP A 349 -0.13 -18.79 -14.99
CA ASP A 349 0.74 -19.93 -15.20
C ASP A 349 2.23 -19.56 -15.29
N ALA A 350 3.10 -20.58 -15.22
CA ALA A 350 4.54 -20.38 -15.33
C ALA A 350 4.95 -19.86 -16.73
N ALA A 351 4.19 -20.18 -17.78
CA ALA A 351 4.49 -19.73 -19.13
C ALA A 351 4.38 -18.21 -19.26
N THR A 352 3.41 -17.59 -18.60
CA THR A 352 3.26 -16.14 -18.49
C THR A 352 4.48 -15.53 -17.80
N LEU A 353 4.93 -16.10 -16.68
CA LEU A 353 6.12 -15.60 -15.97
C LEU A 353 7.41 -15.78 -16.80
N ILE A 354 7.55 -16.89 -17.51
CA ILE A 354 8.72 -17.17 -18.36
C ILE A 354 8.80 -16.17 -19.53
N ARG A 355 7.66 -15.79 -20.10
CA ARG A 355 7.59 -14.80 -21.20
C ARG A 355 8.12 -13.43 -20.77
N HIS A 356 7.87 -13.05 -19.52
CA HIS A 356 8.34 -11.82 -18.90
C HIS A 356 9.59 -12.00 -18.01
N ALA A 357 10.30 -13.16 -18.17
CA ALA A 357 11.46 -13.45 -17.33
C ALA A 357 12.58 -12.40 -17.41
N PRO A 358 12.90 -11.80 -18.58
CA PRO A 358 13.95 -10.77 -18.65
C PRO A 358 13.65 -9.58 -17.74
N GLU A 359 12.43 -9.04 -17.80
CA GLU A 359 12.01 -7.90 -16.98
C GLU A 359 11.99 -8.25 -15.50
N ILE A 360 11.42 -9.42 -15.15
CA ILE A 360 11.33 -9.90 -13.76
C ILE A 360 12.74 -10.10 -13.19
N VAL A 361 13.66 -10.71 -13.95
CA VAL A 361 15.04 -10.96 -13.50
C VAL A 361 15.81 -9.65 -13.32
N ILE A 362 15.71 -8.71 -14.25
CA ILE A 362 16.37 -7.40 -14.13
C ILE A 362 15.87 -6.67 -12.89
N VAL A 363 14.54 -6.61 -12.68
CA VAL A 363 13.95 -5.98 -11.50
C VAL A 363 14.41 -6.69 -10.22
N ALA A 364 14.40 -8.03 -10.19
CA ALA A 364 14.83 -8.81 -9.04
C ALA A 364 16.30 -8.60 -8.71
N LEU A 365 17.20 -8.53 -9.70
CA LEU A 365 18.63 -8.27 -9.50
C LEU A 365 18.88 -6.85 -8.97
N VAL A 366 18.27 -5.83 -9.58
CA VAL A 366 18.46 -4.44 -9.18
C VAL A 366 17.88 -4.20 -7.78
N PHE A 367 16.62 -4.54 -7.56
CA PHE A 367 15.97 -4.30 -6.26
C PHE A 367 16.38 -5.30 -5.19
N GLY A 368 16.80 -6.51 -5.55
CA GLY A 368 17.45 -7.46 -4.65
C GLY A 368 18.77 -6.92 -4.11
N THR A 369 19.63 -6.37 -5.00
CA THR A 369 20.89 -5.72 -4.60
C THR A 369 20.62 -4.49 -3.71
N LEU A 370 19.69 -3.62 -4.12
CA LEU A 370 19.30 -2.46 -3.33
C LEU A 370 18.67 -2.87 -2.00
N GLY A 371 17.91 -3.97 -1.95
CA GLY A 371 17.36 -4.54 -0.73
C GLY A 371 18.43 -5.00 0.25
N ILE A 372 19.46 -5.69 -0.23
CA ILE A 372 20.61 -6.08 0.60
C ILE A 372 21.35 -4.84 1.13
N LEU A 373 21.57 -3.83 0.29
CA LEU A 373 22.19 -2.57 0.70
C LEU A 373 21.29 -1.82 1.71
N ALA A 374 19.98 -1.82 1.51
CA ALA A 374 19.01 -1.23 2.42
C ALA A 374 19.01 -1.93 3.79
N LEU A 375 19.03 -3.27 3.82
CA LEU A 375 19.14 -4.02 5.07
C LEU A 375 20.45 -3.70 5.81
N ARG A 376 21.58 -3.60 5.09
CA ARG A 376 22.87 -3.17 5.68
C ARG A 376 22.80 -1.74 6.22
N SER A 377 22.16 -0.84 5.49
CA SER A 377 21.94 0.55 5.93
C SER A 377 21.09 0.62 7.20
N LEU A 378 19.97 -0.11 7.24
CA LEU A 378 19.08 -0.21 8.38
C LEU A 378 19.79 -0.84 9.60
N ALA A 379 20.60 -1.89 9.38
CA ALA A 379 21.39 -2.52 10.45
C ALA A 379 22.39 -1.54 11.07
N ARG A 380 23.13 -0.81 10.24
CA ARG A 380 24.09 0.22 10.72
C ARG A 380 23.40 1.34 11.50
N ARG A 381 22.16 1.66 11.18
CA ARG A 381 21.33 2.68 11.86
C ARG A 381 20.47 2.10 12.99
N GLN A 382 20.64 0.83 13.32
CA GLN A 382 19.86 0.08 14.34
C GLN A 382 18.33 0.17 14.10
N ALA A 383 17.91 0.28 12.84
CA ALA A 383 16.52 0.46 12.43
C ALA A 383 15.83 -0.84 11.95
N LEU A 384 16.49 -2.01 12.05
CA LEU A 384 15.93 -3.30 11.60
C LEU A 384 14.65 -3.68 12.34
N LYS A 385 14.59 -3.43 13.67
CA LYS A 385 13.37 -3.69 14.47
C LYS A 385 12.18 -2.85 13.99
N ASP A 386 12.44 -1.59 13.61
CA ASP A 386 11.42 -0.68 13.11
C ASP A 386 10.92 -1.14 11.73
N ALA A 387 11.86 -1.54 10.86
CA ALA A 387 11.52 -2.09 9.55
C ALA A 387 10.75 -3.42 9.66
N ALA A 388 11.12 -4.29 10.60
CA ALA A 388 10.42 -5.54 10.86
C ALA A 388 8.98 -5.29 11.38
N ALA A 389 8.80 -4.31 12.27
CA ALA A 389 7.47 -3.93 12.74
C ALA A 389 6.63 -3.31 11.61
N TRP A 390 7.20 -2.37 10.83
CA TRP A 390 6.47 -1.65 9.78
C TRP A 390 6.08 -2.55 8.61
N GLY A 391 6.99 -3.41 8.13
CA GLY A 391 6.75 -4.31 7.01
C GLY A 391 6.15 -5.65 7.42
N GLY A 392 6.61 -6.22 8.53
CA GLY A 392 6.24 -7.55 8.99
C GLY A 392 4.82 -7.63 9.51
N ILE A 393 4.35 -6.67 10.30
CA ILE A 393 2.98 -6.69 10.86
C ILE A 393 1.93 -6.65 9.75
N PRO A 394 1.95 -5.68 8.79
CA PRO A 394 1.02 -5.70 7.68
C PRO A 394 1.09 -6.99 6.86
N LEU A 395 2.30 -7.49 6.61
CA LEU A 395 2.49 -8.72 5.83
C LEU A 395 1.82 -9.92 6.51
N VAL A 396 2.10 -10.13 7.81
CA VAL A 396 1.52 -11.24 8.59
C VAL A 396 0.00 -11.17 8.60
N VAL A 397 -0.58 -9.97 8.83
CA VAL A 397 -2.04 -9.79 8.87
C VAL A 397 -2.67 -10.03 7.49
N VAL A 398 -2.08 -9.50 6.41
CA VAL A 398 -2.62 -9.68 5.05
C VAL A 398 -2.50 -11.13 4.58
N VAL A 399 -1.39 -11.80 4.91
CA VAL A 399 -1.22 -13.24 4.66
C VAL A 399 -2.24 -14.05 5.44
N TRP A 400 -2.44 -13.74 6.73
CA TRP A 400 -3.44 -14.42 7.55
C TRP A 400 -4.86 -14.23 6.99
N PHE A 401 -5.22 -13.01 6.55
CA PHE A 401 -6.50 -12.77 5.88
C PHE A 401 -6.66 -13.60 4.60
N ALA A 402 -5.59 -13.73 3.81
CA ALA A 402 -5.62 -14.52 2.58
C ALA A 402 -5.74 -16.02 2.85
N LEU A 403 -4.99 -16.54 3.83
CA LEU A 403 -5.06 -17.95 4.24
C LEU A 403 -6.40 -18.31 4.88
N SER A 404 -7.02 -17.35 5.58
CA SER A 404 -8.35 -17.50 6.20
C SER A 404 -9.49 -17.25 5.20
N ASN A 405 -9.23 -17.04 3.93
CA ASN A 405 -10.19 -16.63 2.89
C ASN A 405 -11.04 -15.39 3.26
N PHE A 406 -10.55 -14.59 4.20
CA PHE A 406 -11.22 -13.34 4.59
C PHE A 406 -11.06 -12.25 3.52
N LYS A 407 -9.87 -12.17 2.90
CA LYS A 407 -9.56 -11.23 1.82
C LYS A 407 -8.54 -11.84 0.86
N VAL A 408 -8.70 -11.63 -0.44
CA VAL A 408 -7.69 -12.02 -1.42
C VAL A 408 -6.37 -11.30 -1.16
N PHE A 409 -5.22 -11.96 -1.37
CA PHE A 409 -3.93 -11.30 -1.29
C PHE A 409 -3.76 -10.33 -2.47
N HIS A 410 -3.44 -9.07 -2.16
CA HIS A 410 -3.12 -8.08 -3.19
C HIS A 410 -2.13 -7.04 -2.64
N PRO A 411 -1.12 -6.59 -3.44
CA PRO A 411 -0.12 -5.60 -3.00
C PRO A 411 -0.72 -4.32 -2.41
N ARG A 412 -1.91 -3.89 -2.86
CA ARG A 412 -2.60 -2.70 -2.35
C ARG A 412 -2.90 -2.74 -0.85
N TYR A 413 -3.11 -3.93 -0.27
CA TYR A 413 -3.34 -4.07 1.17
C TYR A 413 -2.07 -3.92 2.00
N LEU A 414 -0.90 -4.02 1.34
CA LEU A 414 0.42 -3.73 1.89
C LEU A 414 0.91 -2.31 1.57
N ALA A 415 0.10 -1.47 0.91
CA ALA A 415 0.49 -0.11 0.50
C ALA A 415 0.95 0.76 1.68
N VAL A 416 0.47 0.48 2.89
CA VAL A 416 0.92 1.10 4.15
C VAL A 416 2.41 0.90 4.40
N ALA A 417 3.03 -0.15 3.85
CA ALA A 417 4.45 -0.45 3.97
C ALA A 417 5.29 0.09 2.79
N SER A 418 4.67 0.64 1.75
CA SER A 418 5.41 1.19 0.60
C SER A 418 6.37 2.33 0.96
N PRO A 419 6.08 3.24 1.93
CA PRO A 419 7.05 4.23 2.35
C PRO A 419 8.30 3.62 2.98
N LEU A 420 8.16 2.54 3.77
CA LEU A 420 9.31 1.80 4.32
C LEU A 420 10.25 1.35 3.20
N PHE A 421 9.69 0.69 2.18
CA PHE A 421 10.45 0.15 1.05
C PHE A 421 11.25 1.26 0.34
N LEU A 422 10.60 2.37 0.02
CA LEU A 422 11.24 3.49 -0.69
C LEU A 422 12.25 4.24 0.18
N ILE A 423 11.96 4.46 1.47
CA ILE A 423 12.87 5.13 2.40
C ILE A 423 14.10 4.27 2.68
N ALA A 424 13.95 2.94 2.77
CA ALA A 424 15.07 2.03 2.95
C ALA A 424 16.02 2.05 1.73
N ILE A 425 15.48 2.07 0.51
CA ILE A 425 16.26 2.27 -0.73
C ILE A 425 16.94 3.64 -0.74
N ALA A 426 16.24 4.70 -0.34
CA ALA A 426 16.79 6.04 -0.25
C ALA A 426 17.98 6.12 0.71
N ALA A 427 17.89 5.44 1.86
CA ALA A 427 18.99 5.34 2.82
C ALA A 427 20.17 4.54 2.26
N ALA A 428 19.90 3.44 1.53
CA ALA A 428 20.94 2.69 0.84
C ALA A 428 21.69 3.56 -0.17
N LEU A 429 20.97 4.31 -1.00
CA LEU A 429 21.57 5.23 -1.97
C LEU A 429 22.39 6.33 -1.29
N ALA A 430 21.91 6.88 -0.16
CA ALA A 430 22.64 7.89 0.60
C ALA A 430 23.98 7.37 1.14
N ASP A 431 24.06 6.08 1.48
CA ASP A 431 25.26 5.44 2.02
C ASP A 431 26.29 5.05 0.93
N LEU A 432 25.91 5.06 -0.35
CA LEU A 432 26.81 4.71 -1.43
C LEU A 432 27.80 5.84 -1.77
N GLY A 433 28.99 5.48 -2.23
CA GLY A 433 29.92 6.41 -2.84
C GLY A 433 29.34 7.05 -4.12
N ALA A 434 29.80 8.25 -4.48
CA ALA A 434 29.21 9.06 -5.54
C ALA A 434 29.00 8.32 -6.89
N ARG A 435 29.99 7.56 -7.35
CA ARG A 435 29.91 6.82 -8.62
C ARG A 435 28.83 5.72 -8.58
N ALA A 436 28.82 4.89 -7.54
CA ALA A 436 27.83 3.82 -7.39
C ALA A 436 26.42 4.41 -7.20
N ARG A 437 26.29 5.46 -6.44
CA ARG A 437 25.04 6.18 -6.22
C ARG A 437 24.42 6.69 -7.52
N VAL A 438 25.23 7.35 -8.37
CA VAL A 438 24.79 7.83 -9.69
C VAL A 438 24.40 6.66 -10.58
N ALA A 439 25.20 5.59 -10.61
CA ALA A 439 24.89 4.40 -11.42
C ALA A 439 23.55 3.78 -11.03
N PHE A 440 23.30 3.53 -9.73
CA PHE A 440 22.02 2.99 -9.28
C PHE A 440 20.86 3.95 -9.50
N ALA A 441 21.05 5.26 -9.30
CA ALA A 441 20.01 6.25 -9.57
C ALA A 441 19.60 6.28 -11.05
N LEU A 442 20.56 6.17 -11.98
CA LEU A 442 20.28 6.10 -13.42
C LEU A 442 19.58 4.80 -13.81
N VAL A 443 19.97 3.66 -13.23
CA VAL A 443 19.28 2.38 -13.44
C VAL A 443 17.84 2.43 -12.95
N LEU A 444 17.61 2.96 -11.72
CA LEU A 444 16.26 3.15 -11.19
C LEU A 444 15.43 4.08 -12.07
N LEU A 445 16.00 5.20 -12.49
CA LEU A 445 15.34 6.15 -13.38
C LEU A 445 14.94 5.47 -14.70
N GLY A 446 15.82 4.66 -15.30
CA GLY A 446 15.53 3.90 -16.52
C GLY A 446 14.37 2.92 -16.32
N LEU A 447 14.41 2.09 -15.27
CA LEU A 447 13.34 1.13 -14.97
C LEU A 447 12.00 1.82 -14.71
N TRP A 448 12.01 2.92 -13.94
CA TRP A 448 10.79 3.67 -13.65
C TRP A 448 10.28 4.43 -14.87
N ALA A 449 11.17 4.94 -15.74
CA ALA A 449 10.76 5.59 -16.98
C ALA A 449 10.03 4.61 -17.92
N VAL A 450 10.55 3.39 -18.10
CA VAL A 450 9.90 2.34 -18.89
C VAL A 450 8.56 1.94 -18.26
N SER A 451 8.53 1.74 -16.94
CA SER A 451 7.27 1.41 -16.24
C SER A 451 6.23 2.52 -16.39
N LEU A 452 6.62 3.79 -16.30
CA LEU A 452 5.72 4.93 -16.47
C LEU A 452 5.29 5.14 -17.93
N GLU A 453 6.18 4.88 -18.89
CA GLU A 453 5.82 4.85 -20.30
C GLU A 453 4.71 3.83 -20.56
N HIS A 454 4.87 2.60 -20.06
CA HIS A 454 3.83 1.58 -20.13
C HIS A 454 2.53 2.01 -19.44
N HIS A 455 2.63 2.62 -18.26
CA HIS A 455 1.47 3.11 -17.51
C HIS A 455 0.64 4.13 -18.29
N TYR A 456 1.30 5.03 -19.01
CA TYR A 456 0.62 6.13 -19.69
C TYR A 456 0.21 5.80 -21.13
N PHE A 457 0.93 4.93 -21.82
CA PHE A 457 0.81 4.80 -23.27
C PHE A 457 0.51 3.39 -23.78
N VAL A 458 0.73 2.34 -22.96
CA VAL A 458 0.48 0.96 -23.41
C VAL A 458 -0.88 0.47 -22.90
N PRO A 459 -1.89 0.28 -23.77
CA PRO A 459 -3.25 -0.09 -23.38
C PRO A 459 -3.34 -1.40 -22.56
N ALA A 460 -2.45 -2.37 -22.83
CA ALA A 460 -2.43 -3.66 -22.13
C ALA A 460 -2.24 -3.51 -20.61
N TYR A 461 -1.65 -2.42 -20.13
CA TYR A 461 -1.50 -2.10 -18.72
C TYR A 461 -2.58 -1.13 -18.20
N GLY A 462 -3.47 -0.68 -19.08
CA GLY A 462 -4.57 0.22 -18.73
C GLY A 462 -5.69 -0.46 -17.95
N LYS A 463 -6.61 0.36 -17.45
CA LYS A 463 -7.87 -0.08 -16.85
C LYS A 463 -8.82 -0.58 -17.92
N GLU A 464 -9.89 -1.27 -17.52
CA GLU A 464 -10.93 -1.74 -18.43
C GLU A 464 -11.65 -0.54 -19.07
N ASP A 465 -11.84 -0.57 -20.40
CA ASP A 465 -12.46 0.53 -21.15
C ASP A 465 -13.98 0.44 -21.18
N ALA A 466 -14.58 0.69 -20.02
CA ALA A 466 -16.04 0.71 -19.87
C ALA A 466 -16.70 1.94 -20.51
N ARG A 467 -15.97 3.06 -20.63
CA ARG A 467 -16.48 4.32 -21.19
C ARG A 467 -16.84 4.16 -22.66
N ASP A 468 -15.88 3.72 -23.48
CA ASP A 468 -16.11 3.61 -24.92
C ASP A 468 -17.08 2.48 -25.26
N ALA A 469 -17.05 1.38 -24.46
CA ALA A 469 -18.05 0.33 -24.55
C ALA A 469 -19.48 0.85 -24.26
N ALA A 470 -19.64 1.64 -23.20
CA ALA A 470 -20.94 2.24 -22.84
C ALA A 470 -21.43 3.24 -23.90
N HIS A 471 -20.53 4.07 -24.45
CA HIS A 471 -20.86 5.01 -25.52
C HIS A 471 -21.30 4.29 -26.80
N LEU A 472 -20.61 3.21 -27.19
CA LEU A 472 -21.03 2.39 -28.32
C LEU A 472 -22.46 1.87 -28.11
N VAL A 473 -22.73 1.26 -26.94
CA VAL A 473 -24.05 0.70 -26.63
C VAL A 473 -25.10 1.81 -26.58
N ALA A 474 -24.81 2.96 -25.95
CA ALA A 474 -25.73 4.08 -25.84
C ALA A 474 -26.11 4.68 -27.23
N SER A 475 -25.17 4.67 -28.19
CA SER A 475 -25.36 5.21 -29.52
C SER A 475 -26.14 4.27 -30.44
N ARG A 476 -26.22 2.97 -30.16
CA ARG A 476 -26.82 1.95 -31.05
C ARG A 476 -28.03 1.24 -30.46
N ALA A 477 -28.09 1.12 -29.11
CA ALA A 477 -29.17 0.40 -28.45
C ALA A 477 -30.51 1.16 -28.59
N ARG A 478 -31.55 0.42 -28.96
CA ARG A 478 -32.92 0.94 -29.12
C ARG A 478 -33.69 0.77 -27.80
N ALA A 479 -34.71 1.60 -27.60
CA ALA A 479 -35.50 1.58 -26.37
C ALA A 479 -36.19 0.21 -26.08
N GLU A 480 -36.49 -0.56 -27.13
CA GLU A 480 -37.11 -1.88 -27.03
C GLU A 480 -36.10 -3.01 -26.73
N GLU A 481 -34.82 -2.74 -26.81
CA GLU A 481 -33.75 -3.67 -26.47
C GLU A 481 -33.40 -3.63 -24.99
N ARG A 482 -32.52 -4.53 -24.50
CA ARG A 482 -32.00 -4.55 -23.16
C ARG A 482 -30.49 -4.54 -23.15
N VAL A 483 -29.90 -3.84 -22.17
CA VAL A 483 -28.45 -3.85 -21.95
C VAL A 483 -28.16 -4.71 -20.73
N LEU A 484 -27.59 -5.91 -20.95
CA LEU A 484 -27.23 -6.86 -19.91
C LEU A 484 -25.81 -6.58 -19.46
N ALA A 485 -25.65 -6.01 -18.29
CA ALA A 485 -24.35 -5.67 -17.71
C ALA A 485 -23.79 -6.85 -16.89
N VAL A 486 -22.86 -7.59 -17.49
CA VAL A 486 -22.22 -8.76 -16.89
C VAL A 486 -20.94 -8.32 -16.17
N ASN A 487 -20.93 -8.34 -14.83
CA ASN A 487 -19.85 -7.75 -14.01
C ASN A 487 -19.48 -6.31 -14.41
N ALA A 488 -20.37 -5.63 -15.06
CA ALA A 488 -20.16 -4.30 -15.62
C ALA A 488 -21.17 -3.27 -15.09
N ILE A 489 -22.05 -3.67 -14.14
CA ILE A 489 -23.17 -2.82 -13.72
C ILE A 489 -22.71 -1.48 -13.17
N ASP A 490 -21.71 -1.46 -12.27
CA ASP A 490 -21.24 -0.22 -11.67
C ASP A 490 -20.66 0.76 -12.71
N PRO A 491 -19.70 0.36 -13.58
CA PRO A 491 -19.23 1.23 -14.67
C PRO A 491 -20.32 1.62 -15.65
N MET A 492 -21.25 0.72 -15.98
CA MET A 492 -22.36 1.04 -16.88
C MET A 492 -23.33 2.04 -16.25
N VAL A 493 -23.62 1.99 -14.95
CA VAL A 493 -24.44 3.01 -14.27
C VAL A 493 -23.81 4.40 -14.36
N TYR A 494 -22.48 4.48 -14.35
CA TYR A 494 -21.77 5.75 -14.47
C TYR A 494 -21.71 6.28 -15.92
N TYR A 495 -21.44 5.41 -16.91
CA TYR A 495 -21.16 5.83 -18.29
C TYR A 495 -22.34 5.70 -19.25
N TYR A 496 -23.28 4.77 -19.00
CA TYR A 496 -24.36 4.50 -19.92
C TYR A 496 -25.54 5.45 -19.73
N HIS A 497 -25.87 6.20 -20.75
CA HIS A 497 -26.99 7.13 -20.78
C HIS A 497 -27.88 6.90 -22.01
N GLY A 498 -27.98 5.64 -22.50
CA GLY A 498 -28.78 5.26 -23.63
C GLY A 498 -30.27 5.04 -23.31
N ALA A 499 -31.08 4.83 -24.34
CA ALA A 499 -32.52 4.65 -24.22
C ALA A 499 -32.94 3.23 -23.75
N ALA A 500 -32.13 2.20 -24.03
CA ALA A 500 -32.42 0.83 -23.63
C ALA A 500 -32.23 0.63 -22.11
N PRO A 501 -33.13 -0.10 -21.44
CA PRO A 501 -32.98 -0.35 -19.99
C PRO A 501 -31.74 -1.17 -19.67
N LEU A 502 -30.98 -0.68 -18.67
CA LEU A 502 -29.80 -1.35 -18.13
C LEU A 502 -30.24 -2.43 -17.11
N VAL A 503 -29.84 -3.67 -17.34
CA VAL A 503 -30.21 -4.82 -16.52
C VAL A 503 -28.95 -5.45 -15.90
N PRO A 504 -28.86 -5.51 -14.55
CA PRO A 504 -27.78 -6.24 -13.89
C PRO A 504 -27.86 -7.73 -14.25
N PHE A 505 -26.82 -8.23 -14.89
CA PHE A 505 -26.74 -9.65 -15.25
C PHE A 505 -25.52 -10.27 -14.56
N TRP A 506 -25.73 -10.71 -13.33
CA TRP A 506 -24.66 -11.31 -12.54
C TRP A 506 -24.49 -12.78 -12.94
N LEU A 507 -23.29 -13.11 -13.40
CA LEU A 507 -22.81 -14.48 -13.48
C LEU A 507 -22.05 -14.76 -12.19
N GLY A 508 -22.54 -15.66 -11.34
CA GLY A 508 -21.72 -16.17 -10.27
C GLY A 508 -20.44 -16.80 -10.84
N PHE A 509 -19.34 -16.69 -10.14
CA PHE A 509 -18.02 -17.15 -10.59
C PHE A 509 -17.91 -18.66 -10.93
N ALA A 510 -18.96 -19.42 -10.76
CA ALA A 510 -19.06 -20.84 -11.10
C ALA A 510 -20.47 -21.22 -11.53
N ALA A 511 -21.23 -20.27 -12.07
CA ALA A 511 -22.56 -20.57 -12.55
C ALA A 511 -22.50 -21.59 -13.69
N ASP A 512 -23.43 -22.55 -13.67
CA ASP A 512 -23.62 -23.46 -14.80
C ASP A 512 -23.90 -22.64 -16.08
N PRO A 513 -23.07 -22.73 -17.13
CA PRO A 513 -23.28 -22.01 -18.38
C PRO A 513 -24.68 -22.20 -18.96
N GLY A 514 -25.28 -23.38 -18.78
CA GLY A 514 -26.65 -23.67 -19.24
C GLY A 514 -27.71 -22.79 -18.57
N ARG A 515 -27.60 -22.58 -17.25
CA ARG A 515 -28.51 -21.69 -16.50
C ARG A 515 -28.36 -20.24 -16.94
N LEU A 516 -27.13 -19.82 -17.21
CA LEU A 516 -26.86 -18.46 -17.67
C LEU A 516 -27.45 -18.19 -19.03
N VAL A 517 -27.30 -19.15 -19.97
CA VAL A 517 -27.90 -19.04 -21.29
C VAL A 517 -29.43 -19.06 -21.18
N SER A 518 -30.01 -19.92 -20.34
CA SER A 518 -31.46 -19.95 -20.13
C SER A 518 -32.00 -18.63 -19.56
N ARG A 519 -31.26 -18.01 -18.63
CA ARG A 519 -31.61 -16.66 -18.12
C ARG A 519 -31.44 -15.59 -19.19
N PHE A 520 -30.41 -15.68 -19.99
CA PHE A 520 -30.21 -14.79 -21.14
C PHE A 520 -31.38 -14.88 -22.13
N ASP A 521 -31.79 -16.11 -22.50
CA ASP A 521 -32.93 -16.37 -23.39
C ASP A 521 -34.25 -15.76 -22.82
N GLN A 522 -34.46 -15.84 -21.50
CA GLN A 522 -35.61 -15.21 -20.83
C GLN A 522 -35.58 -13.68 -20.95
N GLU A 523 -34.41 -13.04 -20.77
CA GLU A 523 -34.29 -11.59 -20.93
C GLU A 523 -34.46 -11.16 -22.40
N LEU A 524 -33.92 -11.95 -23.32
CA LEU A 524 -34.09 -11.73 -24.76
C LEU A 524 -35.58 -11.86 -25.21
N ALA A 525 -36.30 -12.87 -24.69
CA ALA A 525 -37.71 -13.07 -24.96
C ALA A 525 -38.61 -11.88 -24.51
N ARG A 526 -38.13 -11.07 -23.58
CA ARG A 526 -38.82 -9.87 -23.05
C ARG A 526 -38.47 -8.57 -23.80
N SER A 527 -37.65 -8.66 -24.85
CA SER A 527 -37.12 -7.50 -25.58
C SER A 527 -36.99 -7.79 -27.06
N ARG A 528 -36.78 -6.74 -27.87
CA ARG A 528 -36.53 -6.88 -29.33
C ARG A 528 -35.04 -7.02 -29.67
N GLY A 529 -34.24 -7.47 -28.74
CA GLY A 529 -32.81 -7.66 -28.86
C GLY A 529 -32.09 -7.38 -27.54
N ALA A 530 -30.86 -7.78 -27.43
CA ALA A 530 -30.06 -7.55 -26.23
C ALA A 530 -28.61 -7.19 -26.55
N TRP A 531 -28.11 -6.22 -25.82
CA TRP A 531 -26.69 -5.90 -25.75
C TRP A 531 -26.09 -6.57 -24.50
N VAL A 532 -25.06 -7.37 -24.67
CA VAL A 532 -24.34 -8.03 -23.56
C VAL A 532 -23.02 -7.32 -23.39
N VAL A 533 -22.82 -6.66 -22.26
CA VAL A 533 -21.56 -6.00 -21.90
C VAL A 533 -20.88 -6.84 -20.83
N LEU A 534 -19.81 -7.53 -21.19
CA LEU A 534 -19.03 -8.39 -20.31
C LEU A 534 -17.69 -7.73 -19.95
N MET A 535 -17.52 -7.36 -18.69
CA MET A 535 -16.28 -6.83 -18.17
C MET A 535 -15.48 -7.94 -17.52
N ARG A 536 -14.16 -7.97 -17.74
CA ARG A 536 -13.23 -9.00 -17.27
C ARG A 536 -13.64 -10.41 -17.69
N PRO A 537 -13.72 -10.65 -19.01
CA PRO A 537 -14.10 -11.98 -19.52
C PRO A 537 -13.21 -13.11 -18.99
N GLU A 538 -11.95 -12.82 -18.74
CA GLU A 538 -10.97 -13.76 -18.19
C GLU A 538 -11.31 -14.25 -16.77
N ASP A 539 -12.02 -13.47 -15.97
CA ASP A 539 -12.44 -13.84 -14.62
C ASP A 539 -13.75 -14.64 -14.63
N LEU A 540 -14.65 -14.32 -15.56
CA LEU A 540 -16.04 -14.79 -15.53
C LEU A 540 -16.33 -15.93 -16.50
N ASP A 541 -15.73 -15.90 -17.67
CA ASP A 541 -15.90 -16.89 -18.73
C ASP A 541 -14.54 -17.26 -19.34
N PRO A 542 -13.56 -17.71 -18.53
CA PRO A 542 -12.19 -17.94 -19.01
C PRO A 542 -12.11 -18.99 -20.12
N ALA A 543 -13.06 -19.93 -20.15
CA ALA A 543 -13.15 -20.95 -21.19
C ALA A 543 -14.04 -20.54 -22.39
N GLY A 544 -14.64 -19.34 -22.35
CA GLY A 544 -15.56 -18.85 -23.38
C GLY A 544 -16.84 -19.67 -23.54
N ARG A 545 -17.24 -20.44 -22.52
CA ARG A 545 -18.36 -21.38 -22.59
C ARG A 545 -19.71 -20.68 -22.74
N PHE A 546 -19.95 -19.65 -21.91
CA PHE A 546 -21.18 -18.86 -21.99
C PHE A 546 -21.30 -18.19 -23.35
N ILE A 547 -20.24 -17.51 -23.78
CA ILE A 547 -20.22 -16.82 -25.09
C ILE A 547 -20.34 -17.82 -26.24
N GLY A 548 -19.67 -18.98 -26.17
CA GLY A 548 -19.80 -20.04 -27.18
C GLY A 548 -21.23 -20.57 -27.29
N MET A 549 -21.88 -20.85 -26.16
CA MET A 549 -23.27 -21.29 -26.14
C MET A 549 -24.23 -20.21 -26.65
N MET A 550 -24.01 -18.96 -26.29
CA MET A 550 -24.80 -17.82 -26.79
C MET A 550 -24.69 -17.69 -28.31
N ARG A 551 -23.48 -17.73 -28.87
CA ARG A 551 -23.26 -17.68 -30.33
C ARG A 551 -23.87 -18.86 -31.06
N ALA A 552 -23.81 -20.06 -30.51
CA ALA A 552 -24.41 -21.24 -31.11
C ALA A 552 -25.94 -21.15 -31.20
N ARG A 553 -26.60 -20.49 -30.25
CA ARG A 553 -28.06 -20.27 -30.26
C ARG A 553 -28.49 -19.05 -31.06
N HIS A 554 -27.62 -18.04 -31.17
CA HIS A 554 -27.92 -16.77 -31.84
C HIS A 554 -26.84 -16.47 -32.89
N PRO A 555 -26.93 -17.07 -34.09
CA PRO A 555 -25.86 -16.98 -35.09
C PRO A 555 -25.65 -15.59 -35.71
N GLY A 556 -26.54 -14.62 -35.49
CA GLY A 556 -26.44 -13.24 -35.99
C GLY A 556 -25.76 -12.26 -35.01
N VAL A 557 -24.95 -12.72 -34.09
CA VAL A 557 -24.35 -11.88 -33.02
C VAL A 557 -23.22 -11.01 -33.58
N GLU A 558 -23.38 -9.68 -33.51
CA GLU A 558 -22.31 -8.72 -33.72
C GLU A 558 -21.40 -8.68 -32.46
N HIS A 559 -20.11 -8.47 -32.65
CA HIS A 559 -19.13 -8.48 -31.57
C HIS A 559 -18.18 -7.28 -31.65
N PHE A 560 -17.95 -6.62 -30.51
CA PHE A 560 -17.04 -5.49 -30.37
C PHE A 560 -16.08 -5.75 -29.19
N GLU A 561 -14.81 -5.46 -29.38
CA GLU A 561 -13.78 -5.62 -28.35
C GLU A 561 -13.21 -4.28 -27.92
N PHE A 562 -13.18 -4.05 -26.61
CA PHE A 562 -12.53 -2.95 -25.94
C PHE A 562 -11.53 -3.52 -24.94
N GLU A 563 -10.65 -2.70 -24.43
CA GLU A 563 -9.67 -3.13 -23.44
C GLU A 563 -10.34 -3.68 -22.17
N GLY A 564 -10.27 -5.02 -21.96
CA GLY A 564 -10.90 -5.70 -20.81
C GLY A 564 -12.44 -5.72 -20.82
N VAL A 565 -13.09 -5.29 -21.91
CA VAL A 565 -14.55 -5.31 -22.06
C VAL A 565 -14.92 -5.89 -23.42
N ARG A 566 -15.87 -6.81 -23.44
CA ARG A 566 -16.45 -7.36 -24.67
C ARG A 566 -17.93 -7.02 -24.74
N VAL A 567 -18.37 -6.64 -25.92
CA VAL A 567 -19.77 -6.27 -26.18
C VAL A 567 -20.31 -7.15 -27.30
N TRP A 568 -21.49 -7.69 -27.13
CA TRP A 568 -22.23 -8.42 -28.17
C TRP A 568 -23.58 -7.78 -28.33
N HIS A 569 -24.03 -7.67 -29.58
CA HIS A 569 -25.39 -7.34 -29.92
C HIS A 569 -26.11 -8.57 -30.48
N VAL A 570 -27.13 -9.03 -29.78
CA VAL A 570 -27.98 -10.15 -30.17
C VAL A 570 -29.31 -9.59 -30.67
N PRO A 571 -29.53 -9.55 -31.97
CA PRO A 571 -30.82 -9.14 -32.50
C PRO A 571 -31.92 -10.14 -32.06
N SER A 572 -33.13 -9.67 -31.84
CA SER A 572 -34.25 -10.59 -31.75
C SER A 572 -34.36 -11.33 -33.07
N GLY A 573 -34.38 -12.65 -33.05
CA GLY A 573 -34.87 -13.38 -34.22
C GLY A 573 -36.26 -12.88 -34.52
N GLU A 574 -36.51 -12.35 -35.71
CA GLU A 574 -37.88 -12.17 -36.16
C GLU A 574 -38.61 -13.50 -35.95
N PRO A 575 -39.80 -13.50 -35.31
CA PRO A 575 -40.60 -14.71 -35.32
C PRO A 575 -40.77 -15.06 -36.82
N PRO A 576 -40.56 -16.33 -37.20
CA PRO A 576 -40.72 -16.73 -38.59
C PRO A 576 -42.07 -16.16 -39.07
N PRO A 577 -42.15 -15.57 -40.27
CA PRO A 577 -43.40 -15.01 -40.78
C PRO A 577 -44.45 -16.10 -40.61
N ALA A 578 -45.58 -15.74 -39.96
CA ALA A 578 -46.67 -16.70 -39.76
C ALA A 578 -47.03 -17.22 -41.13
N SER A 579 -46.49 -18.39 -41.48
CA SER A 579 -46.82 -19.11 -42.69
C SER A 579 -48.32 -19.33 -42.63
N GLN A 580 -48.98 -18.68 -43.52
CA GLN A 580 -50.37 -18.93 -43.87
C GLN A 580 -50.76 -20.40 -43.60
N ARG A 581 -51.64 -20.56 -42.63
CA ARG A 581 -52.49 -21.75 -42.56
C ARG A 581 -53.89 -21.34 -42.97
#